data_a520f70ce93ac042a86235857abbefcf
#
_entry.id   a520f70ce93ac042a86235857abbefcf
#
_cell.length_a   1.000
_cell.length_b   1.000
_cell.length_c   1.000
_cell.angle_alpha   90.00
_cell.angle_beta   90.00
_cell.angle_gamma   90.00
#
_symmetry.space_group_name_H-M   'P 1'
#
loop_
_entity.id
_entity.type
_entity.pdbx_description
1 polymer ?
#
loop_
_entity_poly.entity_id
_entity_poly.type
_entity_poly.pdbx_seq_one_letter_code
_entity_poly.pdbx_strand_id
1 'polypeptide(L)'
;MLHLTASSSGDKPTVVLVHGAFAESSSWNGVVDRLLGDGFPVVAVANPLRGVQADADYLAGLLEGIEGPVVLVGHSYGGIVIGQAAEGNDRVAALVFIGGYALDVGETAAGLTGQYEGGTLGETLVAFDLPGGAKDLYIAQDKYRAQFSADVSELESARMAATQRPIVESALNEPVRAATWKTIPSWFLFGELDKNIPVALHRFMAERAGARRTVELAGGSHSVGIPEAAQVTELIEEAAAATVLATAGDA
;
A
#
# COMPACT_ATOMS: atom_id res chain seq x y z
N MET A 1 -1.82 -26.70 -10.78
CA MET A 1 -1.70 -25.44 -10.06
C MET A 1 -2.77 -24.51 -10.60
N LEU A 2 -3.58 -23.87 -9.74
CA LEU A 2 -4.52 -22.84 -10.17
C LEU A 2 -3.72 -21.55 -10.28
N HIS A 3 -3.63 -20.98 -11.47
CA HIS A 3 -2.97 -19.69 -11.69
C HIS A 3 -3.95 -18.56 -11.37
N LEU A 4 -3.53 -17.62 -10.53
CA LEU A 4 -4.32 -16.45 -10.14
C LEU A 4 -4.36 -15.39 -11.25
N THR A 5 -3.41 -15.42 -12.16
CA THR A 5 -3.30 -14.48 -13.27
C THR A 5 -3.58 -15.18 -14.59
N ALA A 6 -4.19 -14.48 -15.54
CA ALA A 6 -4.20 -14.93 -16.93
C ALA A 6 -2.74 -15.08 -17.41
N SER A 7 -2.44 -16.16 -18.13
CA SER A 7 -1.10 -16.33 -18.73
C SER A 7 -0.76 -15.07 -19.51
N SER A 8 0.24 -14.31 -19.03
CA SER A 8 0.75 -13.17 -19.77
C SER A 8 1.41 -13.68 -21.05
N SER A 9 1.00 -13.18 -22.19
CA SER A 9 1.68 -13.43 -23.48
C SER A 9 2.92 -12.54 -23.66
N GLY A 10 3.47 -11.98 -22.57
CA GLY A 10 4.53 -10.98 -22.66
C GLY A 10 5.39 -10.86 -21.41
N ASP A 11 6.54 -10.22 -21.59
CA ASP A 11 7.60 -10.00 -20.59
C ASP A 11 7.26 -9.04 -19.42
N LYS A 12 5.95 -8.69 -19.22
CA LYS A 12 5.54 -7.76 -18.17
C LYS A 12 5.42 -8.46 -16.81
N PRO A 13 5.92 -7.83 -15.72
CA PRO A 13 5.74 -8.35 -14.38
C PRO A 13 4.26 -8.30 -13.95
N THR A 14 3.87 -9.18 -13.04
CA THR A 14 2.56 -9.08 -12.39
C THR A 14 2.57 -7.94 -11.38
N VAL A 15 1.58 -7.04 -11.47
CA VAL A 15 1.38 -5.96 -10.48
C VAL A 15 0.40 -6.44 -9.42
N VAL A 16 0.84 -6.44 -8.16
CA VAL A 16 0.02 -6.83 -7.00
C VAL A 16 -0.23 -5.60 -6.14
N LEU A 17 -1.50 -5.19 -6.06
CA LEU A 17 -1.98 -3.98 -5.39
C LEU A 17 -2.57 -4.34 -4.02
N VAL A 18 -2.04 -3.75 -2.94
CA VAL A 18 -2.44 -4.04 -1.56
C VAL A 18 -2.97 -2.76 -0.91
N HIS A 19 -4.28 -2.74 -0.61
CA HIS A 19 -4.92 -1.60 0.05
C HIS A 19 -4.56 -1.52 1.54
N GLY A 20 -4.69 -0.32 2.12
CA GLY A 20 -4.50 -0.06 3.53
C GLY A 20 -5.75 -0.26 4.40
N ALA A 21 -5.64 0.11 5.67
CA ALA A 21 -6.77 0.22 6.59
C ALA A 21 -7.79 1.25 6.08
N PHE A 22 -9.04 1.07 6.46
CA PHE A 22 -10.15 1.97 6.12
C PHE A 22 -10.41 2.11 4.61
N ALA A 23 -9.82 1.22 3.81
CA ALA A 23 -9.99 1.12 2.36
C ALA A 23 -10.29 -0.34 1.97
N GLU A 24 -10.48 -0.61 0.71
CA GLU A 24 -10.67 -1.95 0.15
C GLU A 24 -10.09 -2.03 -1.27
N SER A 25 -10.12 -3.21 -1.89
CA SER A 25 -9.52 -3.43 -3.22
C SER A 25 -10.08 -2.49 -4.29
N SER A 26 -11.33 -2.05 -4.16
CA SER A 26 -11.97 -1.10 -5.09
C SER A 26 -11.30 0.28 -5.13
N SER A 27 -10.53 0.65 -4.09
CA SER A 27 -9.75 1.89 -4.10
C SER A 27 -8.69 1.92 -5.22
N TRP A 28 -8.35 0.77 -5.76
CA TRP A 28 -7.41 0.60 -6.86
C TRP A 28 -8.06 0.61 -8.26
N ASN A 29 -9.41 0.69 -8.38
CA ASN A 29 -10.09 0.52 -9.67
C ASN A 29 -9.52 1.40 -10.78
N GLY A 30 -9.24 2.68 -10.51
CA GLY A 30 -8.69 3.59 -11.51
C GLY A 30 -7.26 3.21 -11.98
N VAL A 31 -6.47 2.58 -11.11
CA VAL A 31 -5.14 2.04 -11.43
C VAL A 31 -5.27 0.70 -12.16
N VAL A 32 -6.16 -0.17 -11.69
CA VAL A 32 -6.44 -1.48 -12.32
C VAL A 32 -6.87 -1.31 -13.77
N ASP A 33 -7.82 -0.40 -14.04
CA ASP A 33 -8.32 -0.15 -15.39
C ASP A 33 -7.19 0.26 -16.35
N ARG A 34 -6.27 1.11 -15.89
CA ARG A 34 -5.12 1.56 -16.69
C ARG A 34 -4.12 0.44 -16.93
N LEU A 35 -3.67 -0.22 -15.88
CA LEU A 35 -2.70 -1.31 -15.97
C LEU A 35 -3.21 -2.46 -16.87
N LEU A 36 -4.50 -2.81 -16.78
CA LEU A 36 -5.12 -3.80 -17.66
C LEU A 36 -5.15 -3.29 -19.10
N GLY A 37 -5.48 -2.01 -19.32
CA GLY A 37 -5.45 -1.37 -20.63
C GLY A 37 -4.06 -1.39 -21.26
N ASP A 38 -3.02 -1.27 -20.44
CA ASP A 38 -1.61 -1.34 -20.85
C ASP A 38 -1.06 -2.78 -20.89
N GLY A 39 -1.91 -3.78 -20.62
CA GLY A 39 -1.58 -5.22 -20.77
C GLY A 39 -0.74 -5.82 -19.65
N PHE A 40 -0.80 -5.24 -18.44
CA PHE A 40 -0.20 -5.85 -17.26
C PHE A 40 -1.11 -6.92 -16.66
N PRO A 41 -0.58 -8.05 -16.18
CA PRO A 41 -1.29 -8.92 -15.26
C PRO A 41 -1.44 -8.17 -13.91
N VAL A 42 -2.67 -8.10 -13.36
CA VAL A 42 -2.97 -7.34 -12.14
C VAL A 42 -3.73 -8.19 -11.13
N VAL A 43 -3.34 -8.09 -9.86
CA VAL A 43 -4.07 -8.66 -8.73
C VAL A 43 -4.29 -7.56 -7.68
N ALA A 44 -5.54 -7.16 -7.44
CA ALA A 44 -5.91 -6.28 -6.33
C ALA A 44 -6.34 -7.14 -5.12
N VAL A 45 -5.47 -7.20 -4.12
CA VAL A 45 -5.61 -8.10 -2.97
C VAL A 45 -6.66 -7.58 -1.98
N ALA A 46 -7.55 -8.46 -1.53
CA ALA A 46 -8.44 -8.19 -0.39
C ALA A 46 -7.64 -8.36 0.92
N ASN A 47 -6.88 -7.34 1.30
CA ASN A 47 -6.04 -7.36 2.50
C ASN A 47 -6.89 -7.63 3.76
N PRO A 48 -6.58 -8.65 4.58
CA PRO A 48 -7.42 -9.04 5.71
C PRO A 48 -7.48 -8.00 6.84
N LEU A 49 -6.42 -7.22 7.06
CA LEU A 49 -6.29 -6.20 8.12
C LEU A 49 -6.43 -6.80 9.55
N ARG A 50 -5.84 -7.99 9.76
CA ARG A 50 -5.95 -8.74 11.02
C ARG A 50 -4.64 -8.82 11.81
N GLY A 51 -3.57 -8.23 11.33
CA GLY A 51 -2.25 -8.19 11.96
C GLY A 51 -1.15 -8.17 10.93
N VAL A 52 -0.03 -7.51 11.23
CA VAL A 52 1.07 -7.34 10.27
C VAL A 52 1.59 -8.68 9.77
N GLN A 53 1.87 -9.61 10.70
CA GLN A 53 2.37 -10.94 10.33
C GLN A 53 1.31 -11.74 9.56
N ALA A 54 0.08 -11.77 10.06
CA ALA A 54 -1.00 -12.56 9.44
C ALA A 54 -1.31 -12.07 8.02
N ASP A 55 -1.34 -10.75 7.81
CA ASP A 55 -1.63 -10.15 6.52
C ASP A 55 -0.45 -10.34 5.54
N ALA A 56 0.79 -10.28 6.05
CA ALA A 56 1.99 -10.58 5.25
C ALA A 56 2.06 -12.05 4.85
N ASP A 57 1.74 -12.98 5.76
CA ASP A 57 1.70 -14.42 5.46
C ASP A 57 0.63 -14.74 4.41
N TYR A 58 -0.54 -14.09 4.50
CA TYR A 58 -1.60 -14.20 3.51
C TYR A 58 -1.12 -13.74 2.13
N LEU A 59 -0.46 -12.58 2.06
CA LEU A 59 0.09 -12.06 0.81
C LEU A 59 1.21 -12.96 0.29
N ALA A 60 2.14 -13.41 1.13
CA ALA A 60 3.21 -14.32 0.74
C ALA A 60 2.68 -15.62 0.12
N GLY A 61 1.64 -16.22 0.75
CA GLY A 61 0.97 -17.39 0.19
C GLY A 61 0.32 -17.14 -1.17
N LEU A 62 -0.24 -15.95 -1.39
CA LEU A 62 -0.78 -15.56 -2.70
C LEU A 62 0.33 -15.45 -3.74
N LEU A 63 1.47 -14.86 -3.37
CA LEU A 63 2.62 -14.69 -4.25
C LEU A 63 3.22 -16.02 -4.71
N GLU A 64 3.10 -17.10 -3.94
CA GLU A 64 3.54 -18.43 -4.35
C GLU A 64 2.81 -18.92 -5.63
N GLY A 65 1.57 -18.48 -5.83
CA GLY A 65 0.75 -18.82 -7.00
C GLY A 65 1.00 -17.93 -8.23
N ILE A 66 1.91 -16.94 -8.14
CA ILE A 66 2.25 -16.04 -9.26
C ILE A 66 3.59 -16.45 -9.86
N GLU A 67 3.61 -16.65 -11.17
CA GLU A 67 4.83 -16.94 -11.92
C GLU A 67 5.46 -15.64 -12.45
N GLY A 68 6.80 -15.65 -12.59
CA GLY A 68 7.57 -14.52 -13.13
C GLY A 68 7.76 -13.35 -12.13
N PRO A 69 8.30 -12.23 -12.61
CA PRO A 69 8.57 -11.07 -11.78
C PRO A 69 7.30 -10.40 -11.24
N VAL A 70 7.41 -9.83 -10.04
CA VAL A 70 6.30 -9.16 -9.35
C VAL A 70 6.70 -7.73 -8.96
N VAL A 71 5.81 -6.79 -9.20
CA VAL A 71 5.85 -5.45 -8.60
C VAL A 71 4.79 -5.39 -7.51
N LEU A 72 5.21 -5.20 -6.26
CA LEU A 72 4.29 -5.01 -5.13
C LEU A 72 4.00 -3.53 -4.93
N VAL A 73 2.72 -3.19 -4.85
CA VAL A 73 2.25 -1.83 -4.62
C VAL A 73 1.42 -1.78 -3.34
N GLY A 74 1.82 -0.98 -2.36
CA GLY A 74 1.13 -0.89 -1.07
C GLY A 74 0.65 0.52 -0.77
N HIS A 75 -0.65 0.67 -0.47
CA HIS A 75 -1.21 1.90 0.05
C HIS A 75 -1.26 1.87 1.57
N SER A 76 -0.81 2.94 2.23
CA SER A 76 -0.95 3.09 3.69
C SER A 76 -0.36 1.90 4.46
N TYR A 77 -1.14 1.25 5.32
CA TYR A 77 -0.80 0.00 5.99
C TYR A 77 -0.40 -1.13 5.01
N GLY A 78 -0.94 -1.13 3.80
CA GLY A 78 -0.52 -2.06 2.73
C GLY A 78 0.97 -1.98 2.41
N GLY A 79 1.60 -0.83 2.64
CA GLY A 79 3.05 -0.66 2.53
C GLY A 79 3.83 -1.53 3.53
N ILE A 80 3.31 -1.66 4.77
CA ILE A 80 3.88 -2.57 5.78
C ILE A 80 3.79 -4.02 5.29
N VAL A 81 2.61 -4.39 4.81
CA VAL A 81 2.31 -5.76 4.36
C VAL A 81 3.22 -6.16 3.21
N ILE A 82 3.38 -5.30 2.18
CA ILE A 82 4.27 -5.62 1.04
C ILE A 82 5.74 -5.70 1.47
N GLY A 83 6.18 -4.80 2.35
CA GLY A 83 7.55 -4.76 2.85
C GLY A 83 7.92 -6.02 3.64
N GLN A 84 6.96 -6.65 4.33
CA GLN A 84 7.20 -7.87 5.09
C GLN A 84 6.97 -9.13 4.24
N ALA A 85 5.94 -9.17 3.40
CA ALA A 85 5.62 -10.33 2.56
C ALA A 85 6.65 -10.61 1.47
N ALA A 86 7.45 -9.62 1.09
CA ALA A 86 8.51 -9.76 0.09
C ALA A 86 9.75 -10.50 0.63
N GLU A 87 9.84 -10.74 1.95
CA GLU A 87 11.01 -11.42 2.54
C GLU A 87 11.20 -12.82 1.96
N GLY A 88 12.42 -13.08 1.45
CA GLY A 88 12.79 -14.37 0.88
C GLY A 88 12.11 -14.72 -0.46
N ASN A 89 11.44 -13.78 -1.10
CA ASN A 89 10.82 -13.99 -2.41
C ASN A 89 11.58 -13.26 -3.52
N ASP A 90 12.49 -13.96 -4.19
CA ASP A 90 13.34 -13.42 -5.26
C ASP A 90 12.58 -12.95 -6.52
N ARG A 91 11.28 -13.27 -6.64
CA ARG A 91 10.43 -12.78 -7.73
C ARG A 91 9.93 -11.36 -7.50
N VAL A 92 9.95 -10.86 -6.26
CA VAL A 92 9.59 -9.47 -5.98
C VAL A 92 10.74 -8.56 -6.39
N ALA A 93 10.56 -7.90 -7.52
CA ALA A 93 11.60 -7.12 -8.16
C ALA A 93 11.51 -5.60 -7.88
N ALA A 94 10.35 -5.13 -7.40
CA ALA A 94 10.13 -3.73 -7.04
C ALA A 94 9.05 -3.55 -5.96
N LEU A 95 9.20 -2.50 -5.14
CA LEU A 95 8.22 -2.05 -4.16
C LEU A 95 7.76 -0.62 -4.50
N VAL A 96 6.45 -0.39 -4.52
CA VAL A 96 5.87 0.93 -4.75
C VAL A 96 4.99 1.31 -3.57
N PHE A 97 5.31 2.41 -2.91
CA PHE A 97 4.60 2.90 -1.72
C PHE A 97 3.74 4.11 -2.10
N ILE A 98 2.42 3.96 -2.04
CA ILE A 98 1.44 5.01 -2.34
C ILE A 98 0.84 5.50 -1.02
N GLY A 99 1.26 6.68 -0.54
CA GLY A 99 0.89 7.11 0.82
C GLY A 99 1.16 6.02 1.86
N GLY A 100 2.19 5.20 1.64
CA GLY A 100 2.42 3.93 2.34
C GLY A 100 3.56 3.99 3.34
N TYR A 101 3.48 3.13 4.35
CA TYR A 101 4.57 2.93 5.32
C TYR A 101 5.68 2.04 4.75
N ALA A 102 6.92 2.48 4.92
CA ALA A 102 8.13 1.66 4.75
C ALA A 102 8.85 1.57 6.10
N LEU A 103 8.35 0.69 6.97
CA LEU A 103 8.86 0.52 8.34
C LEU A 103 10.15 -0.29 8.38
N ASP A 104 11.01 0.02 9.35
CA ASP A 104 12.19 -0.79 9.67
C ASP A 104 11.87 -1.85 10.73
N VAL A 105 12.69 -2.88 10.82
CA VAL A 105 12.53 -3.96 11.78
C VAL A 105 12.38 -3.43 13.21
N GLY A 106 11.32 -3.84 13.88
CA GLY A 106 10.97 -3.41 15.24
C GLY A 106 10.12 -2.13 15.29
N GLU A 107 9.96 -1.39 14.19
CA GLU A 107 9.05 -0.25 14.14
C GLU A 107 7.59 -0.71 14.04
N THR A 108 6.68 0.17 14.52
CA THR A 108 5.22 0.01 14.39
C THR A 108 4.63 1.25 13.72
N ALA A 109 3.48 1.10 13.06
CA ALA A 109 2.80 2.22 12.42
C ALA A 109 2.50 3.35 13.42
N ALA A 110 1.89 3.01 14.55
CA ALA A 110 1.54 4.01 15.57
C ALA A 110 2.78 4.65 16.21
N GLY A 111 3.79 3.84 16.52
CA GLY A 111 5.02 4.32 17.17
C GLY A 111 5.82 5.27 16.30
N LEU A 112 5.95 4.97 15.00
CA LEU A 112 6.69 5.85 14.10
C LEU A 112 5.89 7.11 13.76
N THR A 113 4.58 7.00 13.49
CA THR A 113 3.72 8.17 13.24
C THR A 113 3.71 9.13 14.41
N GLY A 114 3.69 8.62 15.66
CA GLY A 114 3.70 9.44 16.87
C GLY A 114 4.97 10.28 17.08
N GLN A 115 6.01 10.08 16.28
CA GLN A 115 7.25 10.88 16.33
C GLN A 115 7.18 12.13 15.43
N TYR A 116 6.12 12.25 14.61
CA TYR A 116 5.95 13.34 13.65
C TYR A 116 4.65 14.10 13.90
N GLU A 117 4.71 15.42 13.81
CA GLU A 117 3.53 16.28 13.92
C GLU A 117 2.66 16.20 12.65
N GLY A 118 1.35 16.42 12.80
CA GLY A 118 0.39 16.53 11.69
C GLY A 118 -0.52 15.29 11.50
N GLY A 119 -0.22 14.16 12.16
CA GLY A 119 -1.12 13.01 12.17
C GLY A 119 -2.31 13.21 13.11
N THR A 120 -3.53 13.14 12.60
CA THR A 120 -4.77 13.32 13.38
C THR A 120 -5.70 12.12 13.34
N LEU A 121 -5.26 10.99 12.76
CA LEU A 121 -6.08 9.80 12.59
C LEU A 121 -6.75 9.34 13.89
N GLY A 122 -6.00 9.32 15.00
CA GLY A 122 -6.50 8.86 16.30
C GLY A 122 -7.73 9.62 16.80
N GLU A 123 -7.89 10.91 16.43
CA GLU A 123 -9.03 11.74 16.83
C GLU A 123 -10.33 11.41 16.07
N THR A 124 -10.23 10.57 15.05
CA THR A 124 -11.32 10.25 14.14
C THR A 124 -11.78 8.79 14.24
N LEU A 125 -11.05 7.98 15.02
CA LEU A 125 -11.31 6.55 15.14
C LEU A 125 -12.50 6.24 16.05
N VAL A 126 -13.28 5.23 15.64
CA VAL A 126 -14.32 4.58 16.43
C VAL A 126 -13.94 3.11 16.55
N ALA A 127 -13.97 2.61 17.78
CA ALA A 127 -13.64 1.22 18.08
C ALA A 127 -14.89 0.38 18.31
N PHE A 128 -14.90 -0.85 17.75
CA PHE A 128 -15.93 -1.87 17.97
C PHE A 128 -15.29 -3.10 18.61
N ASP A 129 -15.87 -3.54 19.72
CA ASP A 129 -15.40 -4.74 20.41
C ASP A 129 -15.72 -6.00 19.59
N LEU A 130 -14.72 -6.87 19.46
CA LEU A 130 -14.83 -8.17 18.82
C LEU A 130 -14.89 -9.29 19.88
N PRO A 131 -15.47 -10.47 19.55
CA PRO A 131 -15.34 -11.64 20.38
C PRO A 131 -13.86 -11.94 20.70
N GLY A 132 -13.56 -12.20 21.97
CA GLY A 132 -12.19 -12.46 22.42
C GLY A 132 -11.41 -11.22 22.86
N GLY A 133 -12.06 -10.04 22.91
CA GLY A 133 -11.48 -8.81 23.49
C GLY A 133 -10.64 -7.97 22.51
N ALA A 134 -10.51 -8.37 21.25
CA ALA A 134 -9.91 -7.54 20.22
C ALA A 134 -10.86 -6.39 19.82
N LYS A 135 -10.35 -5.39 19.14
CA LYS A 135 -11.14 -4.25 18.64
C LYS A 135 -10.89 -4.01 17.16
N ASP A 136 -11.95 -3.78 16.43
CA ASP A 136 -11.92 -3.24 15.08
C ASP A 136 -12.02 -1.71 15.13
N LEU A 137 -11.13 -1.05 14.38
CA LEU A 137 -11.12 0.40 14.25
C LEU A 137 -11.70 0.81 12.90
N TYR A 138 -12.56 1.83 12.93
CA TYR A 138 -13.10 2.54 11.77
C TYR A 138 -12.82 4.03 11.92
N ILE A 139 -12.74 4.75 10.81
CA ILE A 139 -12.86 6.20 10.82
C ILE A 139 -14.36 6.54 10.91
N ALA A 140 -14.76 7.44 11.82
CA ALA A 140 -16.13 7.93 11.88
C ALA A 140 -16.56 8.50 10.52
N GLN A 141 -17.71 8.09 9.99
CA GLN A 141 -18.11 8.40 8.61
C GLN A 141 -18.21 9.90 8.33
N ASP A 142 -18.66 10.69 9.31
CA ASP A 142 -18.74 12.14 9.23
C ASP A 142 -17.37 12.83 9.19
N LYS A 143 -16.33 12.17 9.67
CA LYS A 143 -14.93 12.65 9.66
C LYS A 143 -14.11 12.09 8.50
N TYR A 144 -14.59 11.03 7.85
CA TYR A 144 -13.82 10.26 6.87
C TYR A 144 -13.26 11.13 5.73
N ARG A 145 -14.11 11.97 5.12
CA ARG A 145 -13.66 12.82 4.00
C ARG A 145 -12.55 13.77 4.42
N ALA A 146 -12.72 14.48 5.50
CA ALA A 146 -11.74 15.47 5.97
C ALA A 146 -10.41 14.84 6.42
N GLN A 147 -10.47 13.61 6.92
CA GLN A 147 -9.32 12.87 7.43
C GLN A 147 -8.59 12.10 6.34
N PHE A 148 -9.34 11.39 5.48
CA PHE A 148 -8.79 10.32 4.65
C PHE A 148 -8.79 10.66 3.15
N SER A 149 -9.82 11.38 2.65
CA SER A 149 -10.09 11.52 1.22
C SER A 149 -10.55 12.93 0.83
N ALA A 150 -9.85 13.95 1.35
CA ALA A 150 -10.25 15.36 1.19
C ALA A 150 -10.24 15.84 -0.28
N ASP A 151 -9.41 15.26 -1.11
CA ASP A 151 -9.24 15.52 -2.56
C ASP A 151 -10.13 14.65 -3.46
N VAL A 152 -10.94 13.77 -2.87
CA VAL A 152 -11.91 12.92 -3.58
C VAL A 152 -13.29 13.59 -3.58
N SER A 153 -14.13 13.33 -4.57
CA SER A 153 -15.50 13.87 -4.62
C SER A 153 -16.31 13.45 -3.38
N GLU A 154 -17.29 14.27 -2.98
CA GLU A 154 -18.12 13.99 -1.79
C GLU A 154 -18.84 12.63 -1.90
N LEU A 155 -19.39 12.32 -3.06
CA LEU A 155 -20.10 11.05 -3.29
C LEU A 155 -19.16 9.85 -3.20
N GLU A 156 -17.98 9.94 -3.80
CA GLU A 156 -17.00 8.85 -3.76
C GLU A 156 -16.45 8.67 -2.34
N SER A 157 -16.11 9.77 -1.66
CA SER A 157 -15.68 9.73 -0.27
C SER A 157 -16.75 9.12 0.66
N ALA A 158 -18.05 9.44 0.42
CA ALA A 158 -19.16 8.85 1.19
C ALA A 158 -19.28 7.32 0.94
N ARG A 159 -19.05 6.86 -0.29
CA ARG A 159 -18.98 5.43 -0.60
C ARG A 159 -17.82 4.76 0.13
N MET A 160 -16.64 5.35 0.05
CA MET A 160 -15.44 4.84 0.75
C MET A 160 -15.69 4.74 2.25
N ALA A 161 -16.29 5.77 2.87
CA ALA A 161 -16.64 5.75 4.29
C ALA A 161 -17.64 4.64 4.64
N ALA A 162 -18.59 4.35 3.76
CA ALA A 162 -19.59 3.32 3.96
C ALA A 162 -19.05 1.88 3.78
N THR A 163 -18.06 1.72 2.89
CA THR A 163 -17.47 0.41 2.54
C THR A 163 -16.09 0.18 3.18
N GLN A 164 -15.60 1.11 3.98
CA GLN A 164 -14.30 1.01 4.61
C GLN A 164 -14.14 -0.32 5.36
N ARG A 165 -13.02 -0.99 5.14
CA ARG A 165 -12.68 -2.21 5.87
C ARG A 165 -11.95 -1.85 7.17
N PRO A 166 -12.41 -2.34 8.33
CA PRO A 166 -11.76 -2.07 9.60
C PRO A 166 -10.42 -2.76 9.71
N ILE A 167 -9.54 -2.16 10.51
CA ILE A 167 -8.30 -2.80 10.94
C ILE A 167 -8.41 -3.20 12.41
N VAL A 168 -7.86 -4.36 12.78
CA VAL A 168 -7.72 -4.70 14.19
C VAL A 168 -6.71 -3.76 14.86
N GLU A 169 -7.09 -3.21 16.03
CA GLU A 169 -6.28 -2.19 16.74
C GLU A 169 -4.82 -2.63 16.97
N SER A 170 -4.62 -3.91 17.30
CA SER A 170 -3.29 -4.47 17.56
C SER A 170 -2.35 -4.38 16.36
N ALA A 171 -2.87 -4.42 15.13
CA ALA A 171 -2.04 -4.35 13.92
C ALA A 171 -1.27 -3.01 13.78
N LEU A 172 -1.83 -1.91 14.29
CA LEU A 172 -1.15 -0.60 14.26
C LEU A 172 0.04 -0.53 15.23
N ASN A 173 0.07 -1.40 16.22
CA ASN A 173 1.11 -1.49 17.25
C ASN A 173 1.99 -2.75 17.11
N GLU A 174 1.75 -3.57 16.11
CA GLU A 174 2.53 -4.78 15.84
C GLU A 174 3.85 -4.39 15.15
N PRO A 175 5.02 -4.78 15.71
CA PRO A 175 6.30 -4.48 15.11
C PRO A 175 6.55 -5.33 13.86
N VAL A 176 7.13 -4.71 12.82
CA VAL A 176 7.54 -5.44 11.62
C VAL A 176 8.79 -6.28 11.89
N ARG A 177 8.92 -7.39 11.16
CA ARG A 177 10.04 -8.34 11.28
C ARG A 177 10.99 -8.29 10.09
N ALA A 178 10.56 -7.73 8.98
CA ALA A 178 11.34 -7.56 7.76
C ALA A 178 11.21 -6.15 7.20
N ALA A 179 12.28 -5.66 6.56
CA ALA A 179 12.36 -4.36 5.92
C ALA A 179 13.02 -4.51 4.54
N THR A 180 12.30 -5.17 3.63
CA THR A 180 12.83 -5.57 2.31
C THR A 180 13.13 -4.39 1.38
N TRP A 181 12.58 -3.20 1.66
CA TRP A 181 12.96 -1.95 0.99
C TRP A 181 14.45 -1.61 1.12
N LYS A 182 15.20 -2.25 2.04
CA LYS A 182 16.67 -2.11 2.14
C LYS A 182 17.41 -2.81 1.01
N THR A 183 16.80 -3.79 0.37
CA THR A 183 17.43 -4.62 -0.67
C THR A 183 16.66 -4.59 -1.98
N ILE A 184 15.34 -4.38 -1.95
CA ILE A 184 14.50 -4.29 -3.14
C ILE A 184 14.34 -2.82 -3.54
N PRO A 185 14.58 -2.45 -4.80
CA PRO A 185 14.37 -1.09 -5.28
C PRO A 185 12.94 -0.59 -5.00
N SER A 186 12.82 0.67 -4.58
CA SER A 186 11.53 1.21 -4.17
C SER A 186 11.22 2.58 -4.77
N TRP A 187 9.93 2.86 -4.95
CA TRP A 187 9.34 4.10 -5.45
C TRP A 187 8.28 4.59 -4.49
N PHE A 188 8.14 5.91 -4.36
CA PHE A 188 7.20 6.53 -3.42
C PHE A 188 6.36 7.60 -4.11
N LEU A 189 5.06 7.61 -3.80
CA LEU A 189 4.14 8.69 -4.14
C LEU A 189 3.24 8.95 -2.93
N PHE A 190 3.10 10.22 -2.53
CA PHE A 190 2.27 10.59 -1.38
C PHE A 190 1.74 12.03 -1.49
N GLY A 191 0.67 12.31 -0.76
CA GLY A 191 0.05 13.62 -0.70
C GLY A 191 0.69 14.53 0.36
N GLU A 192 0.83 15.82 0.03
CA GLU A 192 1.33 16.85 0.95
C GLU A 192 0.41 17.04 2.17
N LEU A 193 -0.92 16.86 1.97
CA LEU A 193 -1.93 17.08 3.00
C LEU A 193 -2.43 15.79 3.65
N ASP A 194 -1.61 14.74 3.63
CA ASP A 194 -1.92 13.48 4.31
C ASP A 194 -2.00 13.69 5.83
N LYS A 195 -3.19 13.43 6.41
CA LYS A 195 -3.47 13.54 7.85
C LYS A 195 -3.35 12.23 8.61
N ASN A 196 -3.17 11.11 7.90
CA ASN A 196 -2.95 9.81 8.51
C ASN A 196 -1.47 9.55 8.74
N ILE A 197 -0.66 9.82 7.71
CA ILE A 197 0.80 9.69 7.74
C ILE A 197 1.38 11.07 7.39
N PRO A 198 1.94 11.79 8.38
CA PRO A 198 2.47 13.13 8.12
C PRO A 198 3.47 13.17 6.98
N VAL A 199 3.40 14.22 6.14
CA VAL A 199 4.29 14.38 4.97
C VAL A 199 5.77 14.30 5.34
N ALA A 200 6.15 14.82 6.52
CA ALA A 200 7.52 14.74 7.02
C ALA A 200 7.96 13.27 7.25
N LEU A 201 7.03 12.41 7.68
CA LEU A 201 7.29 10.98 7.83
C LEU A 201 7.43 10.29 6.45
N HIS A 202 6.59 10.63 5.48
CA HIS A 202 6.73 10.13 4.12
C HIS A 202 8.10 10.47 3.51
N ARG A 203 8.52 11.73 3.63
CA ARG A 203 9.84 12.18 3.16
C ARG A 203 10.96 11.40 3.83
N PHE A 204 10.90 11.24 5.15
CA PHE A 204 11.88 10.45 5.92
C PHE A 204 11.95 8.99 5.43
N MET A 205 10.80 8.32 5.24
CA MET A 205 10.77 6.93 4.78
C MET A 205 11.31 6.77 3.36
N ALA A 206 10.97 7.69 2.44
CA ALA A 206 11.48 7.68 1.07
C ALA A 206 12.99 7.93 1.01
N GLU A 207 13.50 8.88 1.81
CA GLU A 207 14.94 9.19 1.89
C GLU A 207 15.73 8.00 2.45
N ARG A 208 15.32 7.43 3.60
CA ARG A 208 16.04 6.29 4.21
C ARG A 208 15.99 5.03 3.37
N ALA A 209 14.95 4.85 2.56
CA ALA A 209 14.85 3.75 1.62
C ALA A 209 15.73 3.91 0.38
N GLY A 210 16.34 5.09 0.17
CA GLY A 210 17.07 5.38 -1.05
C GLY A 210 16.17 5.26 -2.28
N ALA A 211 14.93 5.76 -2.20
CA ALA A 211 13.92 5.62 -3.24
C ALA A 211 14.45 6.00 -4.63
N ARG A 212 14.17 5.17 -5.64
CA ARG A 212 14.52 5.44 -7.04
C ARG A 212 13.82 6.69 -7.58
N ARG A 213 12.57 6.88 -7.16
CA ARG A 213 11.78 8.06 -7.43
C ARG A 213 10.86 8.35 -6.25
N THR A 214 10.72 9.64 -5.93
CA THR A 214 9.76 10.14 -4.95
C THR A 214 8.90 11.21 -5.62
N VAL A 215 7.58 11.05 -5.53
CA VAL A 215 6.60 12.01 -6.04
C VAL A 215 5.77 12.52 -4.86
N GLU A 216 5.90 13.81 -4.57
CA GLU A 216 5.09 14.50 -3.58
C GLU A 216 4.03 15.33 -4.32
N LEU A 217 2.76 15.08 -4.05
CA LEU A 217 1.64 15.71 -4.72
C LEU A 217 1.07 16.85 -3.87
N ALA A 218 1.21 18.07 -4.37
CA ALA A 218 0.66 19.24 -3.73
C ALA A 218 -0.87 19.13 -3.57
N GLY A 219 -1.37 19.37 -2.37
CA GLY A 219 -2.79 19.28 -2.06
C GLY A 219 -3.37 17.86 -1.97
N GLY A 220 -2.57 16.81 -2.21
CA GLY A 220 -3.01 15.42 -2.12
C GLY A 220 -3.33 14.98 -0.70
N SER A 221 -4.44 14.26 -0.51
CA SER A 221 -4.84 13.65 0.76
C SER A 221 -4.21 12.27 0.95
N HIS A 222 -4.62 11.54 2.01
CA HIS A 222 -4.19 10.16 2.21
C HIS A 222 -4.64 9.21 1.10
N SER A 223 -5.79 9.48 0.48
CA SER A 223 -6.33 8.70 -0.65
C SER A 223 -5.81 9.17 -2.02
N VAL A 224 -4.68 9.84 -2.06
CA VAL A 224 -4.08 10.45 -3.26
C VAL A 224 -4.06 9.54 -4.50
N GLY A 225 -3.98 8.23 -4.31
CA GLY A 225 -3.99 7.26 -5.41
C GLY A 225 -5.31 7.16 -6.17
N ILE A 226 -6.41 7.71 -5.63
CA ILE A 226 -7.72 7.68 -6.30
C ILE A 226 -7.83 8.81 -7.35
N PRO A 227 -7.70 10.10 -6.98
CA PRO A 227 -7.75 11.17 -7.97
C PRO A 227 -6.54 11.13 -8.93
N GLU A 228 -5.39 10.67 -8.47
CA GLU A 228 -4.13 10.67 -9.21
C GLU A 228 -3.78 9.28 -9.77
N ALA A 229 -4.77 8.46 -10.08
CA ALA A 229 -4.56 7.10 -10.59
C ALA A 229 -3.64 7.04 -11.83
N ALA A 230 -3.63 8.08 -12.67
CA ALA A 230 -2.72 8.16 -13.81
C ALA A 230 -1.25 8.26 -13.36
N GLN A 231 -0.93 9.15 -12.43
CA GLN A 231 0.44 9.32 -11.92
C GLN A 231 0.91 8.09 -11.14
N VAL A 232 -0.01 7.45 -10.40
CA VAL A 232 0.28 6.17 -9.73
C VAL A 232 0.61 5.09 -10.74
N THR A 233 -0.15 4.98 -11.83
CA THR A 233 0.11 4.01 -12.91
C THR A 233 1.47 4.26 -13.55
N GLU A 234 1.79 5.50 -13.91
CA GLU A 234 3.11 5.88 -14.47
C GLU A 234 4.27 5.47 -13.55
N LEU A 235 4.12 5.66 -12.23
CA LEU A 235 5.14 5.27 -11.26
C LEU A 235 5.30 3.75 -11.18
N ILE A 236 4.20 3.00 -11.25
CA ILE A 236 4.22 1.52 -11.28
C ILE A 236 4.87 1.01 -12.57
N GLU A 237 4.58 1.63 -13.70
CA GLU A 237 5.18 1.27 -14.99
C GLU A 237 6.68 1.55 -15.02
N GLU A 238 7.12 2.66 -14.43
CA GLU A 238 8.55 2.95 -14.26
C GLU A 238 9.23 1.87 -13.41
N ALA A 239 8.62 1.47 -12.29
CA ALA A 239 9.12 0.40 -11.44
C ALA A 239 9.19 -0.92 -12.22
N ALA A 240 8.14 -1.26 -12.98
CA ALA A 240 8.09 -2.45 -13.81
C ALA A 240 9.18 -2.46 -14.90
N ALA A 241 9.40 -1.34 -15.57
CA ALA A 241 10.45 -1.23 -16.60
C ALA A 241 11.87 -1.44 -16.03
N ALA A 242 12.11 -0.96 -14.80
CA ALA A 242 13.39 -1.14 -14.13
C ALA A 242 13.67 -2.62 -13.79
N THR A 243 12.63 -3.45 -13.59
CA THR A 243 12.79 -4.90 -13.30
C THR A 243 13.22 -5.69 -14.54
N VAL A 244 12.69 -5.34 -15.71
CA VAL A 244 13.01 -6.02 -16.98
C VAL A 244 14.47 -5.78 -17.36
N LEU A 245 15.00 -4.57 -17.11
CA LEU A 245 16.41 -4.23 -17.40
C LEU A 245 17.39 -5.00 -16.51
N ALA A 246 17.04 -5.26 -15.26
CA ALA A 246 17.89 -6.02 -14.34
C ALA A 246 18.07 -7.48 -14.78
N THR A 247 16.99 -8.13 -15.24
CA THR A 247 17.03 -9.53 -15.72
C THR A 247 17.77 -9.70 -17.06
N ALA A 248 17.80 -8.65 -17.90
CA ALA A 248 18.50 -8.68 -19.18
C ALA A 248 20.02 -8.41 -19.05
N GLY A 249 20.48 -7.85 -17.93
CA GLY A 249 21.90 -7.57 -17.67
C GLY A 249 22.69 -8.76 -17.07
N ASP A 250 21.98 -9.77 -16.54
CA ASP A 250 22.56 -10.97 -15.91
C ASP A 250 22.58 -12.20 -16.83
N ALA A 251 22.19 -12.06 -18.11
CA ALA A 251 22.20 -13.09 -19.14
C ALA A 251 23.32 -12.82 -20.18
#